data_5e8608a1c56f807022001d8a1f0b6b61
#
_entry.id   5e8608a1c56f807022001d8a1f0b6b61
#
_cell.length_a   1.000
_cell.length_b   1.000
_cell.length_c   1.000
_cell.angle_alpha   90.00
_cell.angle_beta   90.00
_cell.angle_gamma   90.00
#
_symmetry.space_group_name_H-M   'P 1'
#
loop_
_entity.id
_entity.type
_entity.pdbx_description
1 polymer ?
#
loop_
_entity_poly.entity_id
_entity_poly.type
_entity_poly.pdbx_seq_one_letter_code
_entity_poly.pdbx_strand_id
1 'polypeptide(L)'
;MTRGDDAYAGRMPESLSALLRATAQQLADAGLTDPVVDAELLIGHVLGLGRGELQAAAIRGDRIEQADAERLAALAARRATREPLQHITGTAPFRQLELAVGPGVFIPRPETEMVVQMAIDALMESASPSPVAIDLGTGSGAIALAMATEVPRARVFAVERSPEAHAWAARNTVDAENLTLVLGDLATAFDELRGTASVVISNPPYVPASQIPSDPEVHLYDPVQALYGGEDGLDVIRVISRRAQELLHPGGMLVLEHAEHQGAAIRELLHADGWRSTATHEDLTRRDRATTALNR
;
A
#
# COMPACT_ATOMS: atom_id res chain seq x y z
N MET A 1 21.12 34.90 52.05
CA MET A 1 19.80 35.22 51.51
C MET A 1 20.01 35.76 50.10
N THR A 2 20.02 34.91 49.11
CA THR A 2 19.87 35.29 47.72
C THR A 2 19.09 34.17 47.02
N ARG A 3 17.97 34.59 46.53
CA ARG A 3 16.92 33.77 45.89
C ARG A 3 17.45 33.11 44.64
N GLY A 4 17.29 31.80 44.51
CA GLY A 4 17.30 31.09 43.26
C GLY A 4 15.86 31.00 42.79
N ASP A 5 15.42 31.94 42.00
CA ASP A 5 14.21 31.90 41.20
C ASP A 5 14.64 32.35 39.80
N ASP A 6 14.72 31.42 38.87
CA ASP A 6 14.45 31.64 37.44
C ASP A 6 14.95 30.43 36.63
N ALA A 7 14.21 29.32 36.64
CA ALA A 7 14.43 28.22 35.69
C ALA A 7 13.12 27.59 35.21
N TYR A 8 12.00 28.33 35.28
CA TYR A 8 10.73 27.94 34.63
C TYR A 8 10.22 29.10 33.79
N ALA A 9 11.06 29.60 32.88
CA ALA A 9 10.52 30.35 31.75
C ALA A 9 9.86 29.35 30.79
N GLY A 10 8.60 29.00 31.03
CA GLY A 10 7.77 28.22 30.14
C GLY A 10 7.79 28.89 28.77
N ARG A 11 8.38 28.21 27.78
CA ARG A 11 8.33 28.65 26.40
C ARG A 11 6.87 28.85 26.03
N MET A 12 6.51 30.06 25.57
CA MET A 12 5.13 30.39 25.16
C MET A 12 4.68 29.39 24.11
N PRO A 13 3.44 28.85 24.21
CA PRO A 13 2.94 27.90 23.22
C PRO A 13 3.06 28.50 21.81
N GLU A 14 3.64 27.75 20.89
CA GLU A 14 3.87 28.20 19.52
C GLU A 14 2.55 28.23 18.72
N SER A 15 2.40 29.21 17.81
CA SER A 15 1.23 29.23 16.96
C SER A 15 1.30 28.09 15.94
N LEU A 16 0.17 27.46 15.71
CA LEU A 16 0.04 26.32 14.79
C LEU A 16 0.54 26.66 13.38
N SER A 17 0.25 27.89 12.89
CA SER A 17 0.73 28.35 11.59
C SER A 17 2.25 28.58 11.54
N ALA A 18 2.89 28.91 12.65
CA ALA A 18 4.35 29.02 12.71
C ALA A 18 5.01 27.64 12.69
N LEU A 19 4.44 26.67 13.43
CA LEU A 19 4.92 25.29 13.43
C LEU A 19 4.75 24.61 12.08
N LEU A 20 3.62 24.81 11.40
CA LEU A 20 3.40 24.30 10.03
C LEU A 20 4.52 24.78 9.09
N ARG A 21 4.82 26.06 9.10
CA ARG A 21 5.90 26.61 8.26
C ARG A 21 7.27 26.07 8.64
N ALA A 22 7.58 26.01 9.93
CA ALA A 22 8.88 25.53 10.40
C ALA A 22 9.10 24.05 10.08
N THR A 23 8.09 23.22 10.31
CA THR A 23 8.13 21.78 9.97
C THR A 23 8.25 21.60 8.45
N ALA A 24 7.43 22.29 7.65
CA ALA A 24 7.52 22.20 6.20
C ALA A 24 8.90 22.64 5.68
N GLN A 25 9.50 23.71 6.25
CA GLN A 25 10.85 24.13 5.89
C GLN A 25 11.90 23.09 6.24
N GLN A 26 11.84 22.50 7.44
CA GLN A 26 12.74 21.41 7.85
C GLN A 26 12.68 20.22 6.89
N LEU A 27 11.48 19.84 6.46
CA LEU A 27 11.27 18.72 5.54
C LEU A 27 11.74 19.08 4.11
N ALA A 28 11.53 20.32 3.68
CA ALA A 28 12.05 20.83 2.41
C ALA A 28 13.58 20.81 2.37
N ASP A 29 14.23 21.24 3.45
CA ASP A 29 15.70 21.25 3.58
C ASP A 29 16.27 19.81 3.55
N ALA A 30 15.47 18.81 3.97
CA ALA A 30 15.78 17.39 3.86
C ALA A 30 15.47 16.80 2.47
N GLY A 31 15.00 17.59 1.51
CA GLY A 31 14.74 17.18 0.14
C GLY A 31 13.48 16.36 -0.08
N LEU A 32 12.47 16.51 0.79
CA LEU A 32 11.17 15.86 0.58
C LEU A 32 10.38 16.59 -0.52
N THR A 33 9.63 15.81 -1.30
CA THR A 33 8.91 16.32 -2.49
C THR A 33 7.71 17.20 -2.10
N ASP A 34 6.94 16.79 -1.09
CA ASP A 34 5.71 17.44 -0.65
C ASP A 34 5.75 17.86 0.83
N PRO A 35 6.74 18.71 1.21
CA PRO A 35 7.04 18.99 2.62
C PRO A 35 5.90 19.66 3.38
N VAL A 36 5.05 20.44 2.69
CA VAL A 36 3.87 21.09 3.29
C VAL A 36 2.79 20.05 3.63
N VAL A 37 2.54 19.11 2.73
CA VAL A 37 1.57 18.04 2.95
C VAL A 37 2.03 17.15 4.10
N ASP A 38 3.30 16.76 4.10
CA ASP A 38 3.89 15.95 5.18
C ASP A 38 3.80 16.66 6.54
N ALA A 39 4.08 17.96 6.58
CA ALA A 39 3.95 18.75 7.80
C ALA A 39 2.49 18.79 8.31
N GLU A 40 1.51 19.00 7.41
CA GLU A 40 0.09 18.97 7.76
C GLU A 40 -0.32 17.61 8.34
N LEU A 41 0.11 16.52 7.70
CA LEU A 41 -0.23 15.17 8.12
C LEU A 41 0.43 14.79 9.46
N LEU A 42 1.69 15.17 9.68
CA LEU A 42 2.37 14.95 10.97
C LEU A 42 1.71 15.72 12.11
N ILE A 43 1.40 16.99 11.89
CA ILE A 43 0.73 17.82 12.91
C ILE A 43 -0.68 17.30 13.16
N GLY A 44 -1.43 16.95 12.12
CA GLY A 44 -2.74 16.34 12.21
C GLY A 44 -2.71 15.04 13.03
N HIS A 45 -1.72 14.18 12.78
CA HIS A 45 -1.49 12.96 13.54
C HIS A 45 -1.23 13.22 15.04
N VAL A 46 -0.38 14.21 15.36
CA VAL A 46 -0.08 14.54 16.76
C VAL A 46 -1.31 15.08 17.49
N LEU A 47 -2.13 15.89 16.82
CA LEU A 47 -3.29 16.57 17.42
C LEU A 47 -4.60 15.79 17.26
N GLY A 48 -4.63 14.67 16.51
CA GLY A 48 -5.84 13.93 16.20
C GLY A 48 -6.80 14.72 15.30
N LEU A 49 -6.28 15.58 14.40
CA LEU A 49 -7.06 16.44 13.51
C LEU A 49 -6.93 16.03 12.06
N GLY A 50 -8.02 16.07 11.31
CA GLY A 50 -8.00 16.01 9.86
C GLY A 50 -7.38 17.27 9.25
N ARG A 51 -6.91 17.19 7.99
CA ARG A 51 -6.24 18.32 7.28
C ARG A 51 -7.10 19.60 7.27
N GLY A 52 -8.41 19.47 7.00
CA GLY A 52 -9.31 20.63 6.98
C GLY A 52 -9.48 21.27 8.36
N GLU A 53 -9.57 20.47 9.41
CA GLU A 53 -9.65 20.94 10.80
C GLU A 53 -8.36 21.63 11.23
N LEU A 54 -7.21 21.05 10.86
CA LEU A 54 -5.90 21.63 11.11
C LEU A 54 -5.74 22.99 10.43
N GLN A 55 -6.13 23.12 9.16
CA GLN A 55 -6.06 24.36 8.42
C GLN A 55 -6.98 25.43 9.05
N ALA A 56 -8.20 25.04 9.44
CA ALA A 56 -9.12 25.93 10.15
C ALA A 56 -8.54 26.39 11.51
N ALA A 57 -7.93 25.49 12.26
CA ALA A 57 -7.26 25.81 13.54
C ALA A 57 -6.09 26.77 13.34
N ALA A 58 -5.26 26.56 12.31
CA ALA A 58 -4.16 27.46 11.96
C ALA A 58 -4.63 28.88 11.58
N ILE A 59 -5.75 28.99 10.84
CA ILE A 59 -6.37 30.29 10.48
C ILE A 59 -6.90 31.01 11.71
N ARG A 60 -7.51 30.28 12.66
CA ARG A 60 -7.99 30.85 13.94
C ARG A 60 -6.85 31.35 14.84
N GLY A 61 -5.62 30.94 14.55
CA GLY A 61 -4.45 31.28 15.38
C GLY A 61 -4.32 30.39 16.61
N ASP A 62 -4.87 29.18 16.55
CA ASP A 62 -4.76 28.20 17.62
C ASP A 62 -3.28 27.89 17.93
N ARG A 63 -3.02 27.47 19.16
CA ARG A 63 -1.68 27.16 19.64
C ARG A 63 -1.59 25.70 20.04
N ILE A 64 -0.38 25.15 19.97
CA ILE A 64 -0.08 23.77 20.36
C ILE A 64 0.54 23.76 21.76
N GLU A 65 0.25 22.71 22.53
CA GLU A 65 0.90 22.49 23.82
C GLU A 65 2.36 22.07 23.64
N GLN A 66 3.19 22.38 24.64
CA GLN A 66 4.64 22.10 24.60
C GLN A 66 4.92 20.60 24.36
N ALA A 67 4.18 19.71 25.01
CA ALA A 67 4.35 18.26 24.86
C ALA A 67 4.08 17.78 23.44
N ASP A 68 3.05 18.33 22.79
CA ASP A 68 2.72 18.00 21.41
C ASP A 68 3.74 18.61 20.42
N ALA A 69 4.25 19.80 20.70
CA ALA A 69 5.34 20.37 19.90
C ALA A 69 6.61 19.53 19.97
N GLU A 70 6.95 18.98 21.13
CA GLU A 70 8.08 18.06 21.30
C GLU A 70 7.87 16.73 20.57
N ARG A 71 6.65 16.16 20.63
CA ARG A 71 6.29 14.97 19.85
C ARG A 71 6.42 15.24 18.35
N LEU A 72 5.88 16.36 17.87
CA LEU A 72 6.00 16.77 16.48
C LEU A 72 7.45 16.88 16.02
N ALA A 73 8.30 17.55 16.83
CA ALA A 73 9.72 17.70 16.51
C ALA A 73 10.42 16.34 16.35
N ALA A 74 10.10 15.37 17.19
CA ALA A 74 10.64 14.01 17.10
C ALA A 74 10.16 13.29 15.80
N LEU A 75 8.88 13.41 15.45
CA LEU A 75 8.33 12.80 14.22
C LEU A 75 8.88 13.49 12.97
N ALA A 76 8.99 14.82 12.96
CA ALA A 76 9.58 15.58 11.86
C ALA A 76 11.06 15.22 11.65
N ALA A 77 11.82 14.99 12.73
CA ALA A 77 13.20 14.52 12.63
C ALA A 77 13.30 13.12 11.99
N ARG A 78 12.41 12.18 12.36
CA ARG A 78 12.31 10.86 11.69
C ARG A 78 11.98 11.04 10.21
N ARG A 79 10.99 11.85 9.86
CA ARG A 79 10.59 12.08 8.47
C ARG A 79 11.73 12.69 7.65
N ALA A 80 12.51 13.60 8.24
CA ALA A 80 13.69 14.21 7.62
C ALA A 80 14.80 13.18 7.28
N THR A 81 14.82 12.00 7.92
CA THR A 81 15.70 10.89 7.52
C THR A 81 15.13 10.05 6.38
N ARG A 82 14.07 10.49 5.72
CA ARG A 82 13.35 9.79 4.65
C ARG A 82 12.54 8.59 5.14
N GLU A 83 12.32 8.43 6.45
CA GLU A 83 11.38 7.43 6.94
C GLU A 83 9.97 7.71 6.37
N PRO A 84 9.29 6.71 5.77
CA PRO A 84 7.97 6.92 5.18
C PRO A 84 6.99 7.50 6.18
N LEU A 85 6.20 8.48 5.74
CA LEU A 85 5.20 9.12 6.59
C LEU A 85 4.25 8.09 7.20
N GLN A 86 3.83 7.10 6.41
CA GLN A 86 2.93 6.03 6.82
C GLN A 86 3.54 5.13 7.93
N HIS A 87 4.86 4.92 7.91
CA HIS A 87 5.52 4.20 9.02
C HIS A 87 5.57 5.05 10.29
N ILE A 88 5.66 6.38 10.16
CA ILE A 88 5.66 7.31 11.29
C ILE A 88 4.28 7.43 11.91
N THR A 89 3.23 7.54 11.09
CA THR A 89 1.84 7.67 11.54
C THR A 89 1.20 6.33 11.89
N GLY A 90 1.76 5.23 11.38
CA GLY A 90 1.26 3.87 11.56
C GLY A 90 0.07 3.51 10.69
N THR A 91 -0.35 4.39 9.78
CA THR A 91 -1.51 4.17 8.89
C THR A 91 -1.23 4.57 7.45
N ALA A 92 -1.90 3.93 6.51
CA ALA A 92 -1.90 4.26 5.09
C ALA A 92 -3.33 4.23 4.54
N PRO A 93 -3.78 5.28 3.85
CA PRO A 93 -5.07 5.26 3.16
C PRO A 93 -4.97 4.37 1.91
N PHE A 94 -6.03 3.63 1.62
CA PHE A 94 -6.17 2.86 0.39
C PHE A 94 -7.66 2.75 0.03
N ARG A 95 -8.10 3.38 -1.04
CA ARG A 95 -9.52 3.49 -1.43
C ARG A 95 -10.37 4.06 -0.29
N GLN A 96 -11.31 3.30 0.27
CA GLN A 96 -12.14 3.70 1.41
C GLN A 96 -11.60 3.21 2.76
N LEU A 97 -10.38 2.61 2.76
CA LEU A 97 -9.80 1.97 3.91
C LEU A 97 -8.72 2.83 4.54
N GLU A 98 -8.52 2.69 5.83
CA GLU A 98 -7.33 3.11 6.55
C GLU A 98 -6.64 1.85 7.09
N LEU A 99 -5.46 1.55 6.56
CA LEU A 99 -4.72 0.33 6.86
C LEU A 99 -3.63 0.61 7.87
N ALA A 100 -3.48 -0.26 8.85
CA ALA A 100 -2.32 -0.27 9.72
C ALA A 100 -1.08 -0.74 8.94
N VAL A 101 -0.01 0.02 9.01
CA VAL A 101 1.27 -0.29 8.34
C VAL A 101 2.44 0.09 9.24
N GLY A 102 3.61 -0.48 8.94
CA GLY A 102 4.85 -0.19 9.66
C GLY A 102 6.02 -0.98 9.07
N PRO A 103 7.17 -1.03 9.75
CA PRO A 103 8.32 -1.78 9.27
C PRO A 103 7.98 -3.24 8.94
N GLY A 104 8.55 -3.75 7.86
CA GLY A 104 8.38 -5.14 7.43
C GLY A 104 7.21 -5.39 6.48
N VAL A 105 6.42 -4.37 6.13
CA VAL A 105 5.37 -4.47 5.12
C VAL A 105 5.51 -3.39 4.04
N PHE A 106 5.17 -3.74 2.80
CA PHE A 106 5.08 -2.78 1.70
C PHE A 106 3.89 -1.85 1.91
N ILE A 107 4.13 -0.54 1.78
CA ILE A 107 3.09 0.48 1.92
C ILE A 107 2.22 0.48 0.66
N PRO A 108 0.88 0.31 0.77
CA PRO A 108 -0.01 0.39 -0.38
C PRO A 108 0.17 1.69 -1.17
N ARG A 109 0.20 1.58 -2.50
CA ARG A 109 0.41 2.72 -3.41
C ARG A 109 -0.90 3.13 -4.08
N PRO A 110 -1.10 4.42 -4.36
CA PRO A 110 -2.32 4.89 -5.04
C PRO A 110 -2.55 4.24 -6.41
N GLU A 111 -1.49 3.91 -7.15
CA GLU A 111 -1.58 3.26 -8.45
C GLU A 111 -2.24 1.88 -8.37
N THR A 112 -2.05 1.16 -7.27
CA THR A 112 -2.66 -0.15 -7.01
C THR A 112 -4.18 -0.07 -6.89
N GLU A 113 -4.75 1.08 -6.53
CA GLU A 113 -6.21 1.27 -6.44
C GLU A 113 -6.92 1.04 -7.78
N MET A 114 -6.31 1.45 -8.88
CA MET A 114 -6.82 1.20 -10.23
C MET A 114 -6.73 -0.29 -10.59
N VAL A 115 -5.64 -0.95 -10.18
CA VAL A 115 -5.45 -2.39 -10.41
C VAL A 115 -6.52 -3.20 -9.69
N VAL A 116 -6.80 -2.86 -8.44
CA VAL A 116 -7.89 -3.48 -7.66
C VAL A 116 -9.26 -3.21 -8.26
N GLN A 117 -9.48 -2.02 -8.85
CA GLN A 117 -10.76 -1.71 -9.49
C GLN A 117 -11.11 -2.72 -10.59
N MET A 118 -10.12 -3.15 -11.40
CA MET A 118 -10.35 -4.17 -12.43
C MET A 118 -10.84 -5.50 -11.84
N ALA A 119 -10.27 -5.91 -10.71
CA ALA A 119 -10.68 -7.12 -10.01
C ALA A 119 -12.10 -6.99 -9.43
N ILE A 120 -12.41 -5.84 -8.84
CA ILE A 120 -13.74 -5.52 -8.30
C ILE A 120 -14.79 -5.55 -9.42
N ASP A 121 -14.52 -4.93 -10.56
CA ASP A 121 -15.43 -4.90 -11.70
C ASP A 121 -15.71 -6.32 -12.20
N ALA A 122 -14.68 -7.15 -12.36
CA ALA A 122 -14.82 -8.55 -12.77
C ALA A 122 -15.64 -9.38 -11.76
N LEU A 123 -15.45 -9.13 -10.45
CA LEU A 123 -16.25 -9.78 -9.41
C LEU A 123 -17.72 -9.31 -9.43
N MET A 124 -17.96 -8.03 -9.69
CA MET A 124 -19.31 -7.48 -9.81
C MET A 124 -20.06 -8.02 -11.02
N GLU A 125 -19.37 -8.21 -12.14
CA GLU A 125 -19.91 -8.76 -13.39
C GLU A 125 -20.11 -10.28 -13.34
N SER A 126 -19.47 -10.98 -12.38
CA SER A 126 -19.58 -12.42 -12.25
C SER A 126 -21.02 -12.87 -12.00
N ALA A 127 -21.47 -13.84 -12.80
CA ALA A 127 -22.78 -14.46 -12.65
C ALA A 127 -22.91 -15.34 -11.39
N SER A 128 -21.79 -15.67 -10.74
CA SER A 128 -21.79 -16.44 -9.49
C SER A 128 -22.43 -15.62 -8.36
N PRO A 129 -23.34 -16.18 -7.56
CA PRO A 129 -23.89 -15.48 -6.40
C PRO A 129 -22.83 -15.24 -5.31
N SER A 130 -21.75 -16.03 -5.31
CA SER A 130 -20.63 -15.92 -4.37
C SER A 130 -19.31 -16.13 -5.12
N PRO A 131 -18.84 -15.14 -5.91
CA PRO A 131 -17.62 -15.29 -6.68
C PRO A 131 -16.40 -15.41 -5.76
N VAL A 132 -15.41 -16.18 -6.21
CA VAL A 132 -14.16 -16.37 -5.47
C VAL A 132 -13.08 -15.45 -6.03
N ALA A 133 -12.42 -14.69 -5.16
CA ALA A 133 -11.26 -13.88 -5.46
C ALA A 133 -10.03 -14.36 -4.68
N ILE A 134 -8.86 -14.33 -5.30
CA ILE A 134 -7.60 -14.73 -4.65
C ILE A 134 -6.56 -13.63 -4.86
N ASP A 135 -5.99 -13.13 -3.77
CA ASP A 135 -4.87 -12.18 -3.75
C ASP A 135 -3.58 -12.91 -3.40
N LEU A 136 -2.67 -12.98 -4.36
CA LEU A 136 -1.40 -13.71 -4.26
C LEU A 136 -0.26 -12.75 -3.88
N GLY A 137 0.24 -12.84 -2.65
CA GLY A 137 1.24 -11.92 -2.10
C GLY A 137 0.59 -10.64 -1.56
N THR A 138 -0.32 -10.80 -0.61
CA THR A 138 -1.25 -9.72 -0.20
C THR A 138 -0.57 -8.56 0.55
N GLY A 139 0.66 -8.74 1.05
CA GLY A 139 1.39 -7.70 1.79
C GLY A 139 0.63 -7.24 3.02
N SER A 140 0.16 -5.99 3.03
CA SER A 140 -0.66 -5.40 4.10
C SER A 140 -2.11 -5.88 4.13
N GLY A 141 -2.55 -6.65 3.13
CA GLY A 141 -3.94 -7.04 2.97
C GLY A 141 -4.80 -6.02 2.20
N ALA A 142 -4.21 -4.96 1.65
CA ALA A 142 -4.92 -3.85 1.03
C ALA A 142 -5.85 -4.28 -0.11
N ILE A 143 -5.32 -5.06 -1.07
CA ILE A 143 -6.06 -5.57 -2.23
C ILE A 143 -7.19 -6.49 -1.78
N ALA A 144 -6.86 -7.47 -0.94
CA ALA A 144 -7.82 -8.45 -0.45
C ALA A 144 -8.96 -7.79 0.34
N LEU A 145 -8.63 -6.87 1.25
CA LEU A 145 -9.62 -6.17 2.07
C LEU A 145 -10.51 -5.25 1.23
N ALA A 146 -9.96 -4.56 0.22
CA ALA A 146 -10.75 -3.75 -0.70
C ALA A 146 -11.78 -4.60 -1.45
N MET A 147 -11.37 -5.75 -2.02
CA MET A 147 -12.29 -6.67 -2.69
C MET A 147 -13.36 -7.21 -1.72
N ALA A 148 -12.99 -7.57 -0.49
CA ALA A 148 -13.91 -8.10 0.51
C ALA A 148 -14.95 -7.06 0.95
N THR A 149 -14.53 -5.80 1.11
CA THR A 149 -15.39 -4.70 1.56
C THR A 149 -16.32 -4.21 0.46
N GLU A 150 -15.80 -4.05 -0.78
CA GLU A 150 -16.55 -3.47 -1.89
C GLU A 150 -17.42 -4.50 -2.62
N VAL A 151 -17.10 -5.80 -2.50
CA VAL A 151 -17.93 -6.90 -3.04
C VAL A 151 -18.32 -7.88 -1.91
N PRO A 152 -19.24 -7.53 -1.01
CA PRO A 152 -19.54 -8.33 0.19
C PRO A 152 -20.02 -9.76 -0.10
N ARG A 153 -20.55 -10.01 -1.31
CA ARG A 153 -20.95 -11.35 -1.75
C ARG A 153 -19.77 -12.24 -2.18
N ALA A 154 -18.60 -11.65 -2.40
CA ALA A 154 -17.41 -12.41 -2.78
C ALA A 154 -16.83 -13.16 -1.58
N ARG A 155 -16.20 -14.29 -1.84
CA ARG A 155 -15.32 -14.99 -0.92
C ARG A 155 -13.89 -14.68 -1.32
N VAL A 156 -13.17 -13.97 -0.46
CA VAL A 156 -11.80 -13.50 -0.74
C VAL A 156 -10.80 -14.37 0.00
N PHE A 157 -9.76 -14.77 -0.69
CA PHE A 157 -8.65 -15.54 -0.11
C PHE A 157 -7.36 -14.77 -0.38
N ALA A 158 -6.50 -14.70 0.63
CA ALA A 158 -5.25 -13.96 0.55
C ALA A 158 -4.10 -14.78 1.13
N VAL A 159 -2.96 -14.78 0.46
CA VAL A 159 -1.74 -15.45 0.95
C VAL A 159 -0.59 -14.46 1.03
N GLU A 160 0.17 -14.56 2.13
CA GLU A 160 1.41 -13.83 2.34
C GLU A 160 2.48 -14.77 2.90
N ARG A 161 3.70 -14.68 2.38
CA ARG A 161 4.79 -15.56 2.82
C ARG A 161 5.66 -14.98 3.93
N SER A 162 5.72 -13.63 4.03
CA SER A 162 6.45 -12.94 5.09
C SER A 162 5.64 -12.96 6.39
N PRO A 163 6.15 -13.52 7.49
CA PRO A 163 5.45 -13.46 8.77
C PRO A 163 5.20 -12.04 9.26
N GLU A 164 6.13 -11.09 8.98
CA GLU A 164 6.00 -9.70 9.36
C GLU A 164 4.85 -9.02 8.58
N ALA A 165 4.82 -9.16 7.26
CA ALA A 165 3.76 -8.60 6.43
C ALA A 165 2.40 -9.27 6.74
N HIS A 166 2.40 -10.60 6.93
CA HIS A 166 1.20 -11.34 7.34
C HIS A 166 0.61 -10.82 8.65
N ALA A 167 1.44 -10.44 9.63
CA ALA A 167 0.95 -9.87 10.89
C ALA A 167 0.21 -8.54 10.67
N TRP A 168 0.69 -7.69 9.74
CA TRP A 168 -0.02 -6.48 9.35
C TRP A 168 -1.33 -6.79 8.61
N ALA A 169 -1.30 -7.72 7.64
CA ALA A 169 -2.51 -8.16 6.95
C ALA A 169 -3.56 -8.73 7.92
N ALA A 170 -3.15 -9.58 8.86
CA ALA A 170 -4.05 -10.15 9.86
C ALA A 170 -4.71 -9.08 10.73
N ARG A 171 -3.95 -8.04 11.11
CA ARG A 171 -4.51 -6.90 11.84
C ARG A 171 -5.54 -6.13 11.02
N ASN A 172 -5.27 -5.92 9.73
CA ASN A 172 -6.13 -5.14 8.85
C ASN A 172 -7.41 -5.89 8.45
N THR A 173 -7.35 -7.21 8.38
CA THR A 173 -8.45 -8.03 7.87
C THR A 173 -9.28 -8.73 8.94
N VAL A 174 -9.01 -8.46 10.22
CA VAL A 174 -9.62 -9.17 11.37
C VAL A 174 -11.16 -9.13 11.38
N ASP A 175 -11.76 -8.05 10.89
CA ASP A 175 -13.21 -7.86 10.88
C ASP A 175 -13.87 -8.26 9.54
N ALA A 176 -13.11 -8.74 8.56
CA ALA A 176 -13.62 -9.12 7.25
C ALA A 176 -14.05 -10.61 7.23
N GLU A 177 -15.32 -10.89 7.56
CA GLU A 177 -15.86 -12.25 7.69
C GLU A 177 -15.80 -13.06 6.37
N ASN A 178 -15.79 -12.39 5.22
CA ASN A 178 -15.74 -13.01 3.90
C ASN A 178 -14.29 -13.12 3.34
N LEU A 179 -13.26 -12.86 4.17
CA LEU A 179 -11.86 -12.94 3.81
C LEU A 179 -11.13 -13.99 4.64
N THR A 180 -10.39 -14.86 3.96
CA THR A 180 -9.49 -15.86 4.56
C THR A 180 -8.06 -15.52 4.25
N LEU A 181 -7.26 -15.23 5.28
CA LEU A 181 -5.82 -14.93 5.16
C LEU A 181 -5.00 -16.15 5.57
N VAL A 182 -3.97 -16.49 4.78
CA VAL A 182 -3.07 -17.62 5.04
C VAL A 182 -1.61 -17.16 5.00
N LEU A 183 -0.83 -17.60 5.98
CA LEU A 183 0.63 -17.52 5.92
C LEU A 183 1.14 -18.69 5.07
N GLY A 184 1.72 -18.42 3.90
CA GLY A 184 2.13 -19.49 2.99
C GLY A 184 2.77 -18.99 1.70
N ASP A 185 3.11 -19.93 0.83
CA ASP A 185 3.69 -19.65 -0.48
C ASP A 185 2.59 -19.55 -1.55
N LEU A 186 2.59 -18.47 -2.32
CA LEU A 186 1.64 -18.24 -3.42
C LEU A 186 1.67 -19.35 -4.49
N ALA A 187 2.80 -20.05 -4.64
CA ALA A 187 2.93 -21.16 -5.59
C ALA A 187 2.09 -22.38 -5.22
N THR A 188 1.73 -22.55 -3.95
CA THR A 188 1.06 -23.76 -3.44
C THR A 188 -0.20 -23.48 -2.63
N ALA A 189 -0.44 -22.23 -2.23
CA ALA A 189 -1.62 -21.89 -1.43
C ALA A 189 -2.93 -22.14 -2.19
N PHE A 190 -3.97 -22.60 -1.48
CA PHE A 190 -5.34 -22.75 -1.98
C PHE A 190 -5.53 -23.86 -3.02
N ASP A 191 -4.88 -25.02 -2.85
CA ASP A 191 -5.07 -26.18 -3.72
C ASP A 191 -6.54 -26.66 -3.77
N GLU A 192 -7.27 -26.47 -2.70
CA GLU A 192 -8.70 -26.78 -2.59
C GLU A 192 -9.59 -25.85 -3.43
N LEU A 193 -9.07 -24.74 -3.93
CA LEU A 193 -9.81 -23.77 -4.77
C LEU A 193 -9.51 -23.92 -6.27
N ARG A 194 -8.79 -24.97 -6.69
CA ARG A 194 -8.47 -25.20 -8.11
C ARG A 194 -9.74 -25.16 -8.99
N GLY A 195 -9.68 -24.35 -10.04
CA GLY A 195 -10.77 -24.19 -11.01
C GLY A 195 -12.02 -23.50 -10.48
N THR A 196 -11.94 -22.80 -9.35
CA THR A 196 -13.11 -22.15 -8.74
C THR A 196 -13.04 -20.62 -8.71
N ALA A 197 -11.85 -20.03 -8.78
CA ALA A 197 -11.70 -18.61 -8.68
C ALA A 197 -12.23 -17.87 -9.91
N SER A 198 -12.96 -16.78 -9.68
CA SER A 198 -13.41 -15.85 -10.71
C SER A 198 -12.31 -14.84 -11.05
N VAL A 199 -11.54 -14.45 -10.03
CA VAL A 199 -10.45 -13.49 -10.15
C VAL A 199 -9.24 -13.96 -9.33
N VAL A 200 -8.06 -13.89 -9.94
CA VAL A 200 -6.76 -13.92 -9.25
C VAL A 200 -6.07 -12.59 -9.50
N ILE A 201 -5.63 -11.94 -8.45
CA ILE A 201 -4.91 -10.65 -8.51
C ILE A 201 -3.61 -10.74 -7.75
N SER A 202 -2.61 -9.97 -8.18
CA SER A 202 -1.36 -9.80 -7.46
C SER A 202 -0.69 -8.46 -7.79
N ASN A 203 -0.09 -7.85 -6.78
CA ASN A 203 0.98 -6.87 -6.92
C ASN A 203 2.29 -7.56 -6.47
N PRO A 204 2.95 -8.30 -7.36
CA PRO A 204 4.13 -9.07 -7.02
C PRO A 204 5.38 -8.17 -6.99
N PRO A 205 6.47 -8.61 -6.37
CA PRO A 205 7.78 -7.96 -6.58
C PRO A 205 8.17 -8.06 -8.06
N TYR A 206 8.42 -6.90 -8.68
CA TYR A 206 8.68 -6.77 -10.11
C TYR A 206 9.94 -5.97 -10.47
N VAL A 207 10.70 -5.48 -9.48
CA VAL A 207 11.94 -4.74 -9.72
C VAL A 207 13.03 -5.72 -10.15
N PRO A 208 13.72 -5.48 -11.29
CA PRO A 208 14.89 -6.28 -11.67
C PRO A 208 16.01 -6.17 -10.64
N ALA A 209 16.70 -7.28 -10.37
CA ALA A 209 17.76 -7.35 -9.35
C ALA A 209 18.92 -6.35 -9.56
N SER A 210 19.15 -5.92 -10.79
CA SER A 210 20.16 -4.93 -11.14
C SER A 210 19.74 -3.47 -10.95
N GLN A 211 18.46 -3.22 -10.67
CA GLN A 211 17.92 -1.86 -10.53
C GLN A 211 17.76 -1.50 -9.06
N ILE A 212 18.05 -0.24 -8.74
CA ILE A 212 17.78 0.34 -7.44
C ILE A 212 16.60 1.30 -7.61
N PRO A 213 15.50 1.15 -6.83
CA PRO A 213 14.41 2.11 -6.87
C PRO A 213 14.92 3.55 -6.68
N SER A 214 14.44 4.46 -7.53
CA SER A 214 14.88 5.86 -7.51
C SER A 214 14.40 6.63 -6.28
N ASP A 215 13.30 6.20 -5.67
CA ASP A 215 12.78 6.79 -4.46
C ASP A 215 13.55 6.25 -3.24
N PRO A 216 14.23 7.13 -2.48
CA PRO A 216 14.97 6.71 -1.29
C PRO A 216 14.09 6.02 -0.24
N GLU A 217 12.82 6.39 -0.12
CA GLU A 217 11.88 5.80 0.84
C GLU A 217 11.62 4.34 0.51
N VAL A 218 11.43 4.02 -0.77
CA VAL A 218 11.29 2.64 -1.25
C VAL A 218 12.56 1.84 -1.01
N HIS A 219 13.70 2.39 -1.42
CA HIS A 219 14.98 1.69 -1.33
C HIS A 219 15.42 1.40 0.12
N LEU A 220 15.17 2.33 1.04
CA LEU A 220 15.67 2.25 2.41
C LEU A 220 14.70 1.53 3.37
N TYR A 221 13.41 1.55 3.10
CA TYR A 221 12.40 1.14 4.09
C TYR A 221 11.45 0.04 3.63
N ASP A 222 11.18 -0.10 2.32
CA ASP A 222 10.36 -1.21 1.86
C ASP A 222 11.12 -2.55 1.95
N PRO A 223 10.45 -3.65 2.29
CA PRO A 223 11.09 -4.95 2.39
C PRO A 223 11.68 -5.41 1.05
N VAL A 224 12.95 -5.81 1.03
CA VAL A 224 13.66 -6.30 -0.17
C VAL A 224 12.87 -7.37 -0.93
N GLN A 225 12.23 -8.28 -0.18
CA GLN A 225 11.42 -9.38 -0.73
C GLN A 225 10.12 -8.91 -1.38
N ALA A 226 9.65 -7.69 -1.10
CA ALA A 226 8.49 -7.08 -1.73
C ALA A 226 8.85 -6.28 -3.00
N LEU A 227 10.14 -6.08 -3.28
CA LEU A 227 10.60 -5.26 -4.39
C LEU A 227 11.13 -6.09 -5.55
N TYR A 228 12.04 -7.03 -5.29
CA TYR A 228 12.85 -7.67 -6.34
C TYR A 228 12.23 -8.96 -6.86
N GLY A 229 11.92 -8.97 -8.17
CA GLY A 229 11.32 -10.07 -8.92
C GLY A 229 12.31 -10.92 -9.73
N GLY A 230 13.59 -10.96 -9.35
CA GLY A 230 14.62 -11.72 -10.06
C GLY A 230 15.40 -10.89 -11.08
N GLU A 231 16.13 -11.54 -11.99
CA GLU A 231 17.05 -10.88 -12.92
C GLU A 231 16.35 -9.87 -13.85
N ASP A 232 15.21 -10.26 -14.41
CA ASP A 232 14.38 -9.42 -15.30
C ASP A 232 13.13 -8.85 -14.61
N GLY A 233 12.94 -9.14 -13.33
CA GLY A 233 11.77 -8.71 -12.55
C GLY A 233 10.51 -9.55 -12.80
N LEU A 234 10.56 -10.65 -13.53
CA LEU A 234 9.40 -11.44 -13.91
C LEU A 234 9.34 -12.83 -13.26
N ASP A 235 10.28 -13.18 -12.37
CA ASP A 235 10.33 -14.55 -11.81
C ASP A 235 9.05 -14.89 -11.03
N VAL A 236 8.57 -13.98 -10.20
CA VAL A 236 7.34 -14.18 -9.43
C VAL A 236 6.11 -14.19 -10.34
N ILE A 237 6.08 -13.34 -11.37
CA ILE A 237 5.00 -13.30 -12.36
C ILE A 237 4.90 -14.63 -13.12
N ARG A 238 6.03 -15.28 -13.44
CA ARG A 238 6.03 -16.62 -14.06
C ARG A 238 5.39 -17.68 -13.16
N VAL A 239 5.62 -17.58 -11.86
CA VAL A 239 4.99 -18.49 -10.88
C VAL A 239 3.50 -18.21 -10.78
N ILE A 240 3.12 -16.93 -10.67
CA ILE A 240 1.72 -16.52 -10.58
C ILE A 240 0.94 -16.91 -11.82
N SER A 241 1.50 -16.74 -13.02
CA SER A 241 0.84 -17.14 -14.28
C SER A 241 0.38 -18.59 -14.24
N ARG A 242 1.28 -19.51 -13.86
CA ARG A 242 0.95 -20.95 -13.77
C ARG A 242 -0.04 -21.24 -12.64
N ARG A 243 0.16 -20.64 -11.47
CA ARG A 243 -0.72 -20.85 -10.32
C ARG A 243 -2.12 -20.32 -10.57
N ALA A 244 -2.25 -19.17 -11.18
CA ALA A 244 -3.55 -18.58 -11.50
C ALA A 244 -4.33 -19.43 -12.50
N GLN A 245 -3.69 -20.07 -13.48
CA GLN A 245 -4.36 -21.01 -14.40
C GLN A 245 -4.96 -22.22 -13.66
N GLU A 246 -4.30 -22.69 -12.60
CA GLU A 246 -4.83 -23.79 -11.81
C GLU A 246 -6.00 -23.36 -10.93
N LEU A 247 -5.98 -22.14 -10.42
CA LEU A 247 -6.98 -21.62 -9.49
C LEU A 247 -8.24 -21.09 -10.18
N LEU A 248 -8.07 -20.42 -11.32
CA LEU A 248 -9.17 -19.81 -12.05
C LEU A 248 -10.04 -20.85 -12.77
N HIS A 249 -11.35 -20.64 -12.73
CA HIS A 249 -12.26 -21.38 -13.62
C HIS A 249 -12.05 -20.91 -15.09
N PRO A 250 -12.53 -21.66 -16.10
CA PRO A 250 -12.51 -21.19 -17.48
C PRO A 250 -13.21 -19.84 -17.63
N GLY A 251 -12.52 -18.87 -18.24
CA GLY A 251 -12.99 -17.49 -18.38
C GLY A 251 -12.75 -16.60 -17.14
N GLY A 252 -12.18 -17.13 -16.06
CA GLY A 252 -11.76 -16.33 -14.92
C GLY A 252 -10.60 -15.41 -15.26
N MET A 253 -10.49 -14.29 -14.56
CA MET A 253 -9.56 -13.20 -14.86
C MET A 253 -8.34 -13.20 -13.95
N LEU A 254 -7.16 -13.08 -14.57
CA LEU A 254 -5.91 -12.72 -13.90
C LEU A 254 -5.70 -11.20 -14.01
N VAL A 255 -5.30 -10.55 -12.91
CA VAL A 255 -4.90 -9.14 -12.84
C VAL A 255 -3.52 -9.04 -12.22
N LEU A 256 -2.55 -8.47 -12.93
CA LEU A 256 -1.16 -8.32 -12.48
C LEU A 256 -0.75 -6.86 -12.49
N GLU A 257 -0.28 -6.34 -11.36
CA GLU A 257 0.45 -5.07 -11.33
C GLU A 257 1.90 -5.28 -11.79
N HIS A 258 2.49 -4.27 -12.44
CA HIS A 258 3.87 -4.31 -12.90
C HIS A 258 4.45 -2.92 -13.17
N ALA A 259 5.76 -2.83 -13.44
CA ALA A 259 6.41 -1.59 -13.85
C ALA A 259 6.00 -1.19 -15.29
N GLU A 260 6.03 0.12 -15.57
CA GLU A 260 5.58 0.72 -16.84
C GLU A 260 6.18 0.09 -18.10
N HIS A 261 7.39 -0.42 -18.02
CA HIS A 261 8.11 -0.98 -19.17
C HIS A 261 7.93 -2.51 -19.35
N GLN A 262 7.22 -3.18 -18.44
CA GLN A 262 7.11 -4.65 -18.44
C GLN A 262 5.87 -5.18 -19.18
N GLY A 263 4.89 -4.34 -19.50
CA GLY A 263 3.61 -4.79 -20.06
C GLY A 263 3.73 -5.66 -21.31
N ALA A 264 4.63 -5.33 -22.24
CA ALA A 264 4.86 -6.14 -23.43
C ALA A 264 5.42 -7.53 -23.11
N ALA A 265 6.45 -7.60 -22.27
CA ALA A 265 7.08 -8.87 -21.89
C ALA A 265 6.12 -9.77 -21.09
N ILE A 266 5.26 -9.18 -20.24
CA ILE A 266 4.23 -9.92 -19.50
C ILE A 266 3.18 -10.49 -20.47
N ARG A 267 2.71 -9.72 -21.45
CA ARG A 267 1.77 -10.24 -22.47
C ARG A 267 2.37 -11.39 -23.27
N GLU A 268 3.63 -11.31 -23.66
CA GLU A 268 4.34 -12.39 -24.35
C GLU A 268 4.43 -13.65 -23.49
N LEU A 269 4.81 -13.49 -22.20
CA LEU A 269 4.85 -14.57 -21.23
C LEU A 269 3.48 -15.24 -21.08
N LEU A 270 2.44 -14.45 -20.84
CA LEU A 270 1.08 -14.95 -20.67
C LEU A 270 0.57 -15.65 -21.94
N HIS A 271 0.92 -15.12 -23.11
CA HIS A 271 0.57 -15.74 -24.41
C HIS A 271 1.25 -17.11 -24.59
N ALA A 272 2.54 -17.20 -24.22
CA ALA A 272 3.28 -18.46 -24.26
C ALA A 272 2.70 -19.51 -23.29
N ASP A 273 2.22 -19.08 -22.11
CA ASP A 273 1.54 -19.93 -21.14
C ASP A 273 0.10 -20.27 -21.57
N GLY A 274 -0.41 -19.65 -22.66
CA GLY A 274 -1.71 -19.98 -23.26
C GLY A 274 -2.88 -19.19 -22.74
N TRP A 275 -2.69 -18.09 -22.06
CA TRP A 275 -3.73 -17.14 -21.68
C TRP A 275 -4.41 -16.51 -22.89
N ARG A 276 -5.66 -16.06 -22.70
CA ARG A 276 -6.47 -15.38 -23.73
C ARG A 276 -6.68 -13.92 -23.35
N SER A 277 -6.99 -13.08 -24.34
CA SER A 277 -7.42 -11.69 -24.16
C SER A 277 -6.48 -10.90 -23.27
N THR A 278 -5.15 -11.08 -23.48
CA THR A 278 -4.15 -10.32 -22.69
C THR A 278 -4.20 -8.84 -23.09
N ALA A 279 -4.32 -7.96 -22.10
CA ALA A 279 -4.36 -6.51 -22.30
C ALA A 279 -3.54 -5.79 -21.21
N THR A 280 -2.82 -4.75 -21.59
CA THR A 280 -2.14 -3.86 -20.66
C THR A 280 -2.95 -2.59 -20.50
N HIS A 281 -3.01 -2.08 -19.27
CA HIS A 281 -3.80 -0.94 -18.86
C HIS A 281 -2.92 0.12 -18.22
N GLU A 282 -3.18 1.38 -18.57
CA GLU A 282 -2.49 2.54 -18.03
C GLU A 282 -3.13 3.01 -16.72
N ASP A 283 -2.31 3.55 -15.82
CA ASP A 283 -2.78 4.27 -14.64
C ASP A 283 -3.26 5.69 -14.98
N LEU A 284 -3.71 6.44 -13.99
CA LEU A 284 -4.19 7.83 -14.16
C LEU A 284 -3.09 8.78 -14.65
N THR A 285 -1.81 8.38 -14.56
CA THR A 285 -0.67 9.14 -15.08
C THR A 285 -0.30 8.74 -16.51
N ARG A 286 -1.09 7.84 -17.15
CA ARG A 286 -0.87 7.26 -18.49
C ARG A 286 0.41 6.45 -18.61
N ARG A 287 0.74 5.73 -17.54
CA ARG A 287 1.84 4.75 -17.57
C ARG A 287 1.23 3.35 -17.49
N ASP A 288 1.78 2.44 -18.27
CA ASP A 288 1.41 1.02 -18.16
C ASP A 288 1.58 0.56 -16.72
N ARG A 289 0.52 -0.02 -16.12
CA ARG A 289 0.52 -0.38 -14.70
C ARG A 289 0.01 -1.78 -14.43
N ALA A 290 -0.93 -2.26 -15.22
CA ALA A 290 -1.50 -3.56 -15.01
C ALA A 290 -1.64 -4.34 -16.31
N THR A 291 -1.55 -5.67 -16.23
CA THR A 291 -1.90 -6.56 -17.33
C THR A 291 -2.98 -7.53 -16.87
N THR A 292 -4.05 -7.64 -17.66
CA THR A 292 -5.13 -8.60 -17.45
C THR A 292 -5.05 -9.72 -18.48
N ALA A 293 -5.58 -10.91 -18.10
CA ALA A 293 -5.72 -12.06 -19.01
C ALA A 293 -6.90 -12.94 -18.57
N LEU A 294 -7.46 -13.70 -19.50
CA LEU A 294 -8.54 -14.67 -19.22
C LEU A 294 -7.99 -16.08 -19.30
N ASN A 295 -8.37 -16.92 -18.33
CA ASN A 295 -8.09 -18.36 -18.34
C ASN A 295 -8.84 -19.04 -19.51
N ARG A 296 -8.30 -20.16 -20.00
CA ARG A 296 -8.91 -20.94 -21.10
C ARG A 296 -10.19 -21.62 -20.72
#